data_ea83e39de82f6b2192c8935efd83099d
#
_entry.id   ea83e39de82f6b2192c8935efd83099d
#
_cell.length_a   1.000
_cell.length_b   1.000
_cell.length_c   1.000
_cell.angle_alpha   90.00
_cell.angle_beta   90.00
_cell.angle_gamma   90.00
#
_symmetry.space_group_name_H-M   'P 1'
#
loop_
_entity.id
_entity.type
_entity.pdbx_description
1 polymer ?
#
loop_
_entity_poly.entity_id
_entity_poly.type
_entity_poly.pdbx_seq_one_letter_code
_entity_poly.pdbx_strand_id
1 'polypeptide(L)'
;MTALELVDPDRLSLFRYGVLTWIDKDGFPFSVATDFLLSENGEILLKKPSAHPTMMGADVAVLFNHITGIPTGGYTDRRYMLVWGRVSEDKGFLKLHPEEVSEWDEKVLPFDKLCAAAVPQGKKYLESLQPSIDA
;
A
#
# COMPACT_ATOMS: atom_id res chain seq x y z
N MET A 1 14.81 8.47 8.55
CA MET A 1 14.89 7.66 7.32
C MET A 1 14.26 8.38 6.16
N THR A 2 14.90 8.38 5.01
CA THR A 2 14.35 8.97 3.78
C THR A 2 13.48 7.94 3.05
N ALA A 3 12.68 8.41 2.08
CA ALA A 3 11.90 7.51 1.23
C ALA A 3 12.79 6.48 0.51
N LEU A 4 13.99 6.87 0.09
CA LEU A 4 14.96 6.01 -0.57
C LEU A 4 15.45 4.85 0.31
N GLU A 5 15.45 5.02 1.62
CA GLU A 5 15.90 3.99 2.56
C GLU A 5 14.83 2.94 2.83
N LEU A 6 13.55 3.33 2.77
CA LEU A 6 12.43 2.43 3.02
C LEU A 6 11.87 1.83 1.74
N VAL A 7 11.81 2.62 0.68
CA VAL A 7 11.21 2.24 -0.59
C VAL A 7 12.29 2.24 -1.67
N ASP A 8 12.54 1.07 -2.26
CA ASP A 8 13.45 0.94 -3.40
C ASP A 8 12.81 1.56 -4.64
N PRO A 9 13.40 2.63 -5.22
CA PRO A 9 12.84 3.29 -6.40
C PRO A 9 12.70 2.36 -7.61
N ASP A 10 13.64 1.43 -7.79
CA ASP A 10 13.59 0.50 -8.91
C ASP A 10 12.40 -0.45 -8.79
N ARG A 11 12.09 -0.88 -7.60
CA ARG A 11 10.91 -1.73 -7.34
C ARG A 11 9.63 -0.94 -7.49
N LEU A 12 9.60 0.28 -6.99
CA LEU A 12 8.42 1.14 -7.12
C LEU A 12 8.10 1.47 -8.58
N SER A 13 9.13 1.60 -9.42
CA SER A 13 8.96 1.88 -10.85
C SER A 13 8.26 0.76 -11.62
N LEU A 14 8.13 -0.43 -11.02
CA LEU A 14 7.41 -1.56 -11.62
C LEU A 14 5.88 -1.41 -11.52
N PHE A 15 5.40 -0.41 -10.81
CA PHE A 15 3.98 -0.14 -10.63
C PHE A 15 3.57 1.11 -11.41
N ARG A 16 2.30 1.17 -11.82
CA ARG A 16 1.77 2.27 -12.63
C ARG A 16 0.96 3.29 -11.82
N TYR A 17 0.33 2.84 -10.74
CA TYR A 17 -0.51 3.67 -9.88
C TYR A 17 -0.50 3.11 -8.47
N GLY A 18 -0.98 3.92 -7.54
CA GLY A 18 -1.18 3.49 -6.16
C GLY A 18 -2.64 3.70 -5.75
N VAL A 19 -3.09 2.93 -4.77
CA VAL A 19 -4.38 3.14 -4.13
C VAL A 19 -4.12 3.80 -2.79
N LEU A 20 -4.49 5.08 -2.71
CA LEU A 20 -4.34 5.88 -1.50
C LEU A 20 -5.55 5.69 -0.61
N THR A 21 -5.31 5.32 0.65
CA THR A 21 -6.36 5.12 1.65
C THR A 21 -6.09 5.96 2.88
N TRP A 22 -7.12 6.63 3.38
CA TRP A 22 -7.09 7.38 4.63
C TRP A 22 -8.43 7.26 5.34
N ILE A 23 -8.43 7.64 6.61
CA ILE A 23 -9.66 7.73 7.40
C ILE A 23 -10.14 9.16 7.34
N ASP A 24 -11.38 9.38 6.91
CA ASP A 24 -11.93 10.72 6.81
C ASP A 24 -12.31 11.28 8.19
N LYS A 25 -12.77 12.52 8.23
CA LYS A 25 -13.13 13.20 9.48
C LYS A 25 -14.27 12.53 10.24
N ASP A 26 -15.08 11.71 9.56
CA ASP A 26 -16.20 10.98 10.16
C ASP A 26 -15.82 9.56 10.59
N GLY A 27 -14.55 9.18 10.43
CA GLY A 27 -14.05 7.88 10.83
C GLY A 27 -14.21 6.78 9.79
N PHE A 28 -14.57 7.11 8.56
CA PHE A 28 -14.74 6.13 7.49
C PHE A 28 -13.49 6.03 6.63
N PRO A 29 -13.10 4.81 6.23
CA PRO A 29 -12.00 4.65 5.28
C PRO A 29 -12.42 5.11 3.90
N PHE A 30 -11.51 5.81 3.23
CA PHE A 30 -11.70 6.31 1.89
C PHE A 30 -10.52 5.89 1.04
N SER A 31 -10.76 5.29 -0.13
CA SER A 31 -9.70 4.81 -1.02
C SER A 31 -9.89 5.36 -2.42
N VAL A 32 -8.80 5.77 -3.05
CA VAL A 32 -8.82 6.27 -4.41
C VAL A 32 -7.53 5.86 -5.13
N ALA A 33 -7.67 5.40 -6.37
CA ALA A 33 -6.52 5.13 -7.22
C ALA A 33 -5.95 6.45 -7.73
N THR A 34 -4.66 6.60 -7.69
CA THR A 34 -3.97 7.81 -8.13
C THR A 34 -2.67 7.48 -8.83
N ASP A 35 -2.32 8.31 -9.80
CA ASP A 35 -1.01 8.25 -10.44
C ASP A 35 0.04 8.79 -9.49
N PHE A 36 1.27 8.38 -9.70
CA PHE A 36 2.39 8.86 -8.90
C PHE A 36 3.62 9.11 -9.77
N LEU A 37 4.52 9.92 -9.24
CA LEU A 37 5.82 10.22 -9.83
C LEU A 37 6.91 9.95 -8.80
N LEU A 38 8.05 9.50 -9.29
CA LEU A 38 9.28 9.47 -8.50
C LEU A 38 10.13 10.66 -8.94
N SER A 39 10.47 11.53 -7.99
CA SER A 39 11.39 12.63 -8.27
C SER A 39 12.82 12.13 -8.37
N GLU A 40 13.71 12.95 -8.91
CA GLU A 40 15.15 12.64 -8.96
C GLU A 40 15.75 12.42 -7.57
N ASN A 41 15.16 13.04 -6.56
CA ASN A 41 15.60 12.90 -5.16
C ASN A 41 14.97 11.69 -4.45
N GLY A 42 14.23 10.85 -5.18
CA GLY A 42 13.56 9.67 -4.59
C GLY A 42 12.30 9.99 -3.83
N GLU A 43 11.73 11.17 -4.00
CA GLU A 43 10.45 11.53 -3.40
C GLU A 43 9.31 10.89 -4.15
N ILE A 44 8.31 10.40 -3.41
CA ILE A 44 7.11 9.80 -3.97
C ILE A 44 6.02 10.86 -3.98
N LEU A 45 5.61 11.27 -5.17
CA LEU A 45 4.61 12.32 -5.35
C LEU A 45 3.34 11.71 -5.91
N LEU A 46 2.26 11.76 -5.14
CA LEU A 46 0.96 11.25 -5.55
C LEU A 46 0.14 12.38 -6.15
N LYS A 47 -0.59 12.11 -7.21
CA LYS A 47 -1.52 13.09 -7.76
C LYS A 47 -2.63 13.33 -6.74
N LYS A 48 -2.86 14.58 -6.40
CA LYS A 48 -3.86 14.94 -5.38
C LYS A 48 -5.28 14.62 -5.87
N PRO A 49 -6.05 13.82 -5.11
CA PRO A 49 -7.45 13.57 -5.46
C PRO A 49 -8.29 14.85 -5.41
N SER A 50 -9.13 15.04 -6.43
CA SER A 50 -9.95 16.26 -6.53
C SER A 50 -11.10 16.29 -5.54
N ALA A 51 -11.56 15.14 -5.05
CA ALA A 51 -12.78 15.04 -4.25
C ALA A 51 -12.57 15.30 -2.74
N HIS A 52 -11.34 15.16 -2.23
CA HIS A 52 -11.07 15.27 -0.78
C HIS A 52 -9.77 16.03 -0.54
N PRO A 53 -9.84 17.35 -0.35
CA PRO A 53 -8.65 18.20 -0.27
C PRO A 53 -7.90 18.16 1.06
N THR A 54 -8.46 17.64 2.12
CA THR A 54 -7.86 17.75 3.45
C THR A 54 -7.22 16.44 3.92
N MET A 55 -6.02 16.18 3.40
CA MET A 55 -5.21 15.03 3.86
C MET A 55 -3.84 15.43 4.38
N MET A 56 -3.59 16.74 4.50
CA MET A 56 -2.29 17.22 4.94
C MET A 56 -1.98 16.76 6.36
N GLY A 57 -0.84 16.07 6.54
CA GLY A 57 -0.44 15.52 7.82
C GLY A 57 -1.20 14.28 8.25
N ALA A 58 -2.14 13.79 7.44
CA ALA A 58 -2.93 12.62 7.79
C ALA A 58 -2.11 11.33 7.62
N ASP A 59 -2.43 10.35 8.46
CA ASP A 59 -1.91 9.00 8.29
C ASP A 59 -2.59 8.35 7.09
N VAL A 60 -1.79 7.74 6.22
CA VAL A 60 -2.28 7.12 4.99
C VAL A 60 -1.64 5.76 4.78
N ALA A 61 -2.29 4.95 3.95
CA ALA A 61 -1.71 3.76 3.37
C ALA A 61 -1.78 3.88 1.85
N VAL A 62 -0.71 3.50 1.16
CA VAL A 62 -0.70 3.48 -0.30
C VAL A 62 -0.35 2.07 -0.74
N LEU A 63 -1.27 1.44 -1.46
CA LEU A 63 -1.06 0.12 -2.03
C LEU A 63 -0.67 0.26 -3.49
N PHE A 64 0.56 -0.10 -3.81
CA PHE A 64 1.01 -0.31 -5.18
C PHE A 64 0.81 -1.78 -5.50
N ASN A 65 0.08 -2.08 -6.56
CA ASN A 65 -0.32 -3.45 -6.86
C ASN A 65 -0.22 -3.74 -8.35
N HIS A 66 0.21 -4.95 -8.66
CA HIS A 66 0.27 -5.42 -10.04
C HIS A 66 -0.17 -6.88 -10.10
N ILE A 67 -0.99 -7.17 -11.11
CA ILE A 67 -1.47 -8.52 -11.39
C ILE A 67 -1.75 -8.63 -12.88
N THR A 68 -1.36 -9.74 -13.47
CA THR A 68 -1.62 -10.02 -14.89
C THR A 68 -2.63 -11.16 -15.01
N GLY A 69 -3.73 -10.90 -15.70
CA GLY A 69 -4.72 -11.93 -15.97
C GLY A 69 -4.23 -12.88 -17.07
N ILE A 70 -4.53 -14.17 -16.92
CA ILE A 70 -4.24 -15.19 -17.92
C ILE A 70 -5.53 -15.46 -18.69
N PRO A 71 -5.51 -15.40 -20.06
CA PRO A 71 -6.73 -15.56 -20.85
C PRO A 71 -7.48 -16.87 -20.60
N THR A 72 -6.76 -17.93 -20.22
CA THR A 72 -7.34 -19.24 -19.93
C THR A 72 -7.84 -19.40 -18.49
N GLY A 73 -7.72 -18.35 -17.69
CA GLY A 73 -8.12 -18.33 -16.28
C GLY A 73 -6.94 -18.25 -15.34
N GLY A 74 -7.16 -17.59 -14.21
CA GLY A 74 -6.11 -17.38 -13.21
C GLY A 74 -5.29 -16.13 -13.45
N TYR A 75 -4.29 -15.95 -12.62
CA TYR A 75 -3.45 -14.75 -12.58
C TYR A 75 -1.99 -15.11 -12.44
N THR A 76 -1.13 -14.24 -12.93
CA THR A 76 0.33 -14.37 -12.82
C THR A 76 0.97 -13.01 -12.58
N ASP A 77 2.27 -13.01 -12.33
CA ASP A 77 3.08 -11.80 -12.14
C ASP A 77 2.50 -10.89 -11.06
N ARG A 78 2.09 -11.51 -9.94
CA ARG A 78 1.49 -10.81 -8.81
C ARG A 78 2.58 -10.21 -7.94
N ARG A 79 2.44 -8.94 -7.63
CA ARG A 79 3.31 -8.25 -6.69
C ARG A 79 2.60 -7.06 -6.07
N TYR A 80 3.00 -6.69 -4.87
CA TYR A 80 2.50 -5.49 -4.22
C TYR A 80 3.58 -4.85 -3.37
N MET A 81 3.38 -3.57 -3.13
CA MET A 81 4.12 -2.80 -2.14
C MET A 81 3.11 -1.96 -1.38
N LEU A 82 2.99 -2.17 -0.09
CA LEU A 82 2.08 -1.43 0.77
C LEU A 82 2.93 -0.51 1.66
N VAL A 83 2.68 0.78 1.54
CA VAL A 83 3.43 1.81 2.26
C VAL A 83 2.49 2.52 3.23
N TRP A 84 2.84 2.51 4.51
CA TRP A 84 2.16 3.32 5.53
C TRP A 84 3.02 4.54 5.79
N GLY A 85 2.37 5.67 5.97
CA GLY A 85 3.09 6.90 6.26
C GLY A 85 2.16 8.08 6.34
N ARG A 86 2.70 9.24 6.06
CA ARG A 86 1.99 10.51 6.08
C ARG A 86 2.15 11.23 4.76
N VAL A 87 1.24 12.14 4.48
CA VAL A 87 1.32 12.97 3.28
C VAL A 87 1.39 14.44 3.66
N SER A 88 2.10 15.21 2.84
CA SER A 88 2.11 16.66 2.87
C SER A 88 1.91 17.21 1.48
N GLU A 89 1.32 18.40 1.37
CA GLU A 89 1.15 19.04 0.07
C GLU A 89 2.47 19.61 -0.45
N ASP A 90 2.73 19.38 -1.74
CA ASP A 90 3.90 19.92 -2.42
C ASP A 90 3.52 20.22 -3.87
N LYS A 91 3.34 21.51 -4.20
CA LYS A 91 3.08 22.00 -5.57
C LYS A 91 1.96 21.26 -6.31
N GLY A 92 0.84 21.01 -5.62
CA GLY A 92 -0.32 20.33 -6.19
C GLY A 92 -0.27 18.81 -6.14
N PHE A 93 0.81 18.25 -5.61
CA PHE A 93 0.95 16.82 -5.33
C PHE A 93 0.86 16.56 -3.83
N LEU A 94 0.61 15.31 -3.49
CA LEU A 94 0.78 14.82 -2.13
C LEU A 94 2.11 14.08 -2.05
N LYS A 95 3.02 14.60 -1.25
CA LYS A 95 4.32 13.97 -1.01
C LYS A 95 4.15 12.92 0.07
N LEU A 96 4.45 11.68 -0.26
CA LEU A 96 4.38 10.58 0.69
C LEU A 96 5.65 10.51 1.53
N HIS A 97 5.48 10.43 2.85
CA HIS A 97 6.57 10.23 3.81
C HIS A 97 6.44 8.82 4.38
N PRO A 98 7.15 7.83 3.80
CA PRO A 98 7.03 6.44 4.26
C PRO A 98 7.53 6.25 5.69
N GLU A 99 6.79 5.48 6.47
CA GLU A 99 7.17 5.08 7.82
C GLU A 99 7.33 3.57 7.94
N GLU A 100 6.56 2.81 7.18
CA GLU A 100 6.61 1.36 7.17
C GLU A 100 6.25 0.84 5.79
N VAL A 101 6.93 -0.24 5.35
CA VAL A 101 6.72 -0.84 4.04
C VAL A 101 6.59 -2.36 4.18
N SER A 102 5.61 -2.92 3.49
CA SER A 102 5.45 -4.36 3.31
C SER A 102 5.40 -4.68 1.83
N GLU A 103 6.17 -5.66 1.41
CA GLU A 103 6.30 -6.03 0.00
C GLU A 103 6.12 -7.52 -0.22
N TRP A 104 5.64 -7.86 -1.39
CA TRP A 104 5.63 -9.24 -1.87
C TRP A 104 5.75 -9.26 -3.38
N ASP A 105 6.55 -10.22 -3.88
CA ASP A 105 6.69 -10.49 -5.31
C ASP A 105 6.62 -12.01 -5.49
N GLU A 106 5.68 -12.45 -6.33
CA GLU A 106 5.46 -13.86 -6.61
C GLU A 106 6.70 -14.57 -7.16
N LYS A 107 7.56 -13.85 -7.87
CA LYS A 107 8.81 -14.41 -8.41
C LYS A 107 9.83 -14.74 -7.32
N VAL A 108 9.74 -14.06 -6.18
CA VAL A 108 10.66 -14.27 -5.06
C VAL A 108 10.07 -15.25 -4.05
N LEU A 109 8.79 -15.09 -3.73
CA LEU A 109 8.06 -15.97 -2.80
C LEU A 109 6.76 -16.41 -3.48
N PRO A 110 6.64 -17.67 -3.91
CA PRO A 110 5.42 -18.16 -4.55
C PRO A 110 4.19 -17.98 -3.67
N PHE A 111 3.04 -17.82 -4.30
CA PHE A 111 1.78 -17.51 -3.62
C PHE A 111 1.41 -18.53 -2.54
N ASP A 112 1.58 -19.81 -2.82
CA ASP A 112 1.29 -20.88 -1.85
C ASP A 112 2.17 -20.76 -0.61
N LYS A 113 3.42 -20.35 -0.77
CA LYS A 113 4.35 -20.11 0.33
C LYS A 113 3.97 -18.87 1.13
N LEU A 114 3.51 -17.82 0.45
CA LEU A 114 2.99 -16.62 1.11
C LEU A 114 1.80 -16.97 1.99
N CYS A 115 0.85 -17.74 1.47
CA CYS A 115 -0.34 -18.17 2.22
C CYS A 115 0.05 -19.02 3.44
N ALA A 116 0.98 -19.95 3.27
CA ALA A 116 1.46 -20.78 4.37
C ALA A 116 2.11 -19.96 5.48
N ALA A 117 2.89 -18.94 5.11
CA ALA A 117 3.55 -18.05 6.07
C ALA A 117 2.56 -17.18 6.85
N ALA A 118 1.39 -16.89 6.27
CA ALA A 118 0.36 -16.08 6.93
C ALA A 118 -0.51 -16.87 7.91
N VAL A 119 -0.50 -18.20 7.88
CA VAL A 119 -1.35 -19.03 8.73
C VAL A 119 -1.14 -18.80 10.23
N PRO A 120 0.08 -18.72 10.77
CA PRO A 120 0.26 -18.46 12.20
C PRO A 120 -0.36 -17.13 12.65
N GLN A 121 -0.26 -16.10 11.83
CA GLN A 121 -0.84 -14.79 12.13
C GLN A 121 -2.36 -14.85 12.11
N GLY A 122 -2.94 -15.56 11.14
CA GLY A 122 -4.37 -15.78 11.07
C GLY A 122 -4.90 -16.53 12.28
N LYS A 123 -4.17 -17.55 12.74
CA LYS A 123 -4.52 -18.30 13.96
C LYS A 123 -4.53 -17.39 15.18
N LYS A 124 -3.52 -16.55 15.34
CA LYS A 124 -3.47 -15.59 16.46
C LYS A 124 -4.66 -14.65 16.44
N TYR A 125 -5.02 -14.17 15.26
CA TYR A 125 -6.18 -13.28 15.12
C TYR A 125 -7.47 -13.99 15.56
N LEU A 126 -7.70 -15.21 15.08
CA LEU A 126 -8.89 -15.98 15.45
C LEU A 126 -8.94 -16.29 16.95
N GLU A 127 -7.82 -16.63 17.54
CA GLU A 127 -7.72 -16.85 18.98
C GLU A 127 -8.06 -15.60 19.78
N SER A 128 -7.68 -14.42 19.28
CA SER A 128 -7.99 -13.15 19.94
C SER A 128 -9.47 -12.83 19.98
N LEU A 129 -10.28 -13.42 19.11
CA LEU A 129 -11.73 -13.22 19.04
C LEU A 129 -12.51 -14.17 19.96
N GLN A 130 -11.92 -15.31 20.38
CA GLN A 130 -12.62 -16.33 21.14
C GLN A 130 -13.19 -15.86 22.47
N PRO A 131 -12.48 -15.06 23.29
CA PRO A 131 -13.03 -14.61 24.57
C PRO A 131 -14.33 -13.84 24.45
N SER A 132 -14.57 -13.15 23.33
CA SER A 132 -15.80 -12.40 23.11
C SER A 132 -16.96 -13.27 22.62
N ILE A 133 -16.68 -14.48 22.14
CA ILE A 133 -17.68 -15.44 21.68
C ILE A 133 -18.22 -16.26 22.86
N ASP A 134 -17.37 -16.54 23.84
CA ASP A 134 -17.68 -17.38 25.00
C ASP A 134 -18.35 -16.61 26.15
N ALA A 135 -18.58 -15.33 25.96
CA ALA A 135 -19.17 -14.46 26.99
C ALA A 135 -20.72 -14.61 27.11
#